data_b3aefd55be9226742d5ea2c06baec7e4
#
_entry.id   b3aefd55be9226742d5ea2c06baec7e4
#
_cell.length_a   1.000
_cell.length_b   1.000
_cell.length_c   1.000
_cell.angle_alpha   90.00
_cell.angle_beta   90.00
_cell.angle_gamma   90.00
#
_symmetry.space_group_name_H-M   'P 1'
#
loop_
_entity.id
_entity.type
_entity.pdbx_description
1 polymer ?
#
loop_
_entity_poly.entity_id
_entity_poly.type
_entity_poly.pdbx_seq_one_letter_code
_entity_poly.pdbx_strand_id
1 'polypeptide(L)'
;MKQKSKTWDYSPALESTDHIKLKKHYDLFIGGKFIPSSNGKKFSTVNPATEKKLATVSKASQKDVDLAVASARKAYNKTWSKMPAKERGKYIFRLARLLQERAREFSVIET
;
A
#
# COMPACT_ATOMS: atom_id res chain seq x y z
N MET A 1 -0.87 -46.99 10.25
CA MET A 1 -1.49 -45.68 10.54
C MET A 1 -0.37 -44.67 10.70
N LYS A 2 -0.20 -43.72 9.76
CA LYS A 2 0.81 -42.66 9.88
C LYS A 2 0.23 -41.56 10.78
N GLN A 3 0.83 -41.38 11.94
CA GLN A 3 0.52 -40.30 12.85
C GLN A 3 0.87 -38.96 12.18
N LYS A 4 -0.13 -38.14 11.84
CA LYS A 4 0.09 -36.76 11.41
C LYS A 4 0.67 -36.02 12.60
N SER A 5 1.93 -35.58 12.49
CA SER A 5 2.51 -34.66 13.46
C SER A 5 1.64 -33.41 13.50
N LYS A 6 1.08 -33.08 14.67
CA LYS A 6 0.44 -31.80 14.91
C LYS A 6 1.53 -30.73 14.86
N THR A 7 1.62 -30.00 13.77
CA THR A 7 2.41 -28.78 13.73
C THR A 7 1.68 -27.74 14.57
N TRP A 8 2.33 -27.27 15.64
CA TRP A 8 1.81 -26.17 16.45
C TRP A 8 2.02 -24.88 15.65
N ASP A 9 0.94 -24.14 15.40
CA ASP A 9 0.98 -22.84 14.78
C ASP A 9 1.11 -21.80 15.90
N TYR A 10 2.31 -21.30 16.10
CA TYR A 10 2.58 -20.25 17.07
C TYR A 10 2.34 -18.90 16.47
N SER A 11 1.74 -17.98 17.22
CA SER A 11 1.70 -16.58 16.83
C SER A 11 3.12 -16.06 16.58
N PRO A 12 3.34 -15.28 15.49
CA PRO A 12 4.66 -14.70 15.24
C PRO A 12 5.18 -13.92 16.44
N ALA A 13 6.46 -14.04 16.74
CA ALA A 13 7.10 -13.19 17.73
C ALA A 13 6.92 -11.72 17.37
N LEU A 14 6.90 -10.83 18.37
CA LEU A 14 6.74 -9.39 18.15
C LEU A 14 7.80 -8.82 17.20
N GLU A 15 8.99 -9.41 17.18
CA GLU A 15 10.12 -9.06 16.32
C GLU A 15 10.05 -9.68 14.92
N SER A 16 9.20 -10.70 14.75
CA SER A 16 9.07 -11.37 13.45
C SER A 16 8.46 -10.45 12.40
N THR A 17 9.05 -10.49 11.20
CA THR A 17 8.55 -9.81 10.00
C THR A 17 7.94 -10.78 8.98
N ASP A 18 7.89 -12.08 9.29
CA ASP A 18 7.50 -13.15 8.36
C ASP A 18 6.04 -13.07 7.90
N HIS A 19 5.20 -12.38 8.67
CA HIS A 19 3.81 -12.13 8.34
C HIS A 19 3.64 -11.03 7.28
N ILE A 20 4.69 -10.25 6.97
CA ILE A 20 4.68 -9.20 5.95
C ILE A 20 5.10 -9.78 4.61
N LYS A 21 4.17 -9.82 3.67
CA LYS A 21 4.41 -10.33 2.32
C LYS A 21 4.35 -9.21 1.30
N LEU A 22 5.50 -8.87 0.73
CA LEU A 22 5.59 -7.90 -0.36
C LEU A 22 5.31 -8.58 -1.71
N LYS A 23 4.61 -7.86 -2.58
CA LYS A 23 4.48 -8.25 -3.99
C LYS A 23 5.82 -8.02 -4.71
N LYS A 24 6.04 -8.76 -5.79
CA LYS A 24 7.23 -8.56 -6.64
C LYS A 24 7.23 -7.23 -7.38
N HIS A 25 6.04 -6.67 -7.62
CA HIS A 25 5.85 -5.44 -8.36
C HIS A 25 4.63 -4.65 -7.85
N TYR A 26 4.76 -3.33 -7.84
CA TYR A 26 3.70 -2.38 -7.52
C TYR A 26 3.52 -1.38 -8.65
N ASP A 27 2.28 -1.28 -9.13
CA ASP A 27 1.86 -0.30 -10.12
C ASP A 27 1.45 1.03 -9.48
N LEU A 28 1.22 2.05 -10.32
CA LEU A 28 0.65 3.32 -9.89
C LEU A 28 -0.80 3.12 -9.45
N PHE A 29 -1.23 3.83 -8.40
CA PHE A 29 -2.62 3.82 -7.96
C PHE A 29 -3.28 5.15 -8.34
N ILE A 30 -4.10 5.15 -9.38
CA ILE A 30 -4.74 6.34 -9.94
C ILE A 30 -6.21 6.05 -10.21
N GLY A 31 -7.10 6.95 -9.77
CA GLY A 31 -8.53 6.82 -10.02
C GLY A 31 -9.17 5.58 -9.38
N GLY A 32 -8.63 5.09 -8.26
CA GLY A 32 -9.11 3.91 -7.56
C GLY A 32 -8.65 2.58 -8.16
N LYS A 33 -7.68 2.60 -9.08
CA LYS A 33 -7.16 1.39 -9.75
C LYS A 33 -5.65 1.38 -9.79
N PHE A 34 -5.07 0.17 -9.78
CA PHE A 34 -3.66 -0.02 -10.07
C PHE A 34 -3.46 -0.06 -11.59
N ILE A 35 -2.58 0.79 -12.10
CA ILE A 35 -2.27 0.91 -13.52
C ILE A 35 -0.74 0.96 -13.74
N PRO A 36 -0.21 0.34 -14.80
CA PRO A 36 1.21 0.46 -15.13
C PRO A 36 1.54 1.92 -15.52
N SER A 37 2.82 2.30 -15.37
CA SER A 37 3.25 3.61 -15.86
C SER A 37 3.17 3.68 -17.39
N SER A 38 2.80 4.84 -17.91
CA SER A 38 2.60 5.04 -19.37
C SER A 38 3.88 4.87 -20.19
N ASN A 39 5.05 5.03 -19.57
CA ASN A 39 6.35 4.84 -20.22
C ASN A 39 6.98 3.46 -19.97
N GLY A 40 6.30 2.57 -19.22
CA GLY A 40 6.79 1.24 -18.88
C GLY A 40 8.02 1.20 -17.94
N LYS A 41 8.53 2.36 -17.52
CA LYS A 41 9.73 2.43 -16.66
C LYS A 41 9.41 1.99 -15.24
N LYS A 42 10.41 1.33 -14.61
CA LYS A 42 10.34 0.82 -13.24
C LYS A 42 11.64 1.11 -12.51
N PHE A 43 11.59 1.13 -11.20
CA PHE A 43 12.79 1.15 -10.36
C PHE A 43 12.67 0.09 -9.27
N SER A 44 13.80 -0.32 -8.73
CA SER A 44 13.85 -1.27 -7.62
C SER A 44 13.90 -0.53 -6.29
N THR A 45 13.18 -1.03 -5.31
CA THR A 45 13.36 -0.65 -3.91
C THR A 45 14.17 -1.72 -3.20
N VAL A 46 15.05 -1.31 -2.30
CA VAL A 46 15.96 -2.19 -1.58
C VAL A 46 15.79 -2.02 -0.07
N ASN A 47 16.02 -3.09 0.66
CA ASN A 47 16.09 -3.02 2.12
C ASN A 47 17.43 -2.35 2.50
N PRO A 48 17.42 -1.21 3.21
CA PRO A 48 18.64 -0.47 3.53
C PRO A 48 19.59 -1.23 4.46
N ALA A 49 19.07 -2.13 5.29
CA ALA A 49 19.89 -2.91 6.22
C ALA A 49 20.60 -4.10 5.55
N THR A 50 20.03 -4.68 4.51
CA THR A 50 20.55 -5.89 3.85
C THR A 50 20.97 -5.66 2.42
N GLU A 51 20.68 -4.49 1.84
CA GLU A 51 20.90 -4.13 0.43
C GLU A 51 20.21 -5.06 -0.58
N LYS A 52 19.34 -5.94 -0.09
CA LYS A 52 18.58 -6.87 -0.94
C LYS A 52 17.38 -6.16 -1.56
N LYS A 53 17.12 -6.49 -2.82
CA LYS A 53 15.94 -6.02 -3.53
C LYS A 53 14.66 -6.52 -2.85
N LEU A 54 13.73 -5.60 -2.56
CA LEU A 54 12.42 -5.91 -2.00
C LEU A 54 11.38 -6.10 -3.11
N ALA A 55 11.26 -5.13 -4.00
CA ALA A 55 10.27 -5.12 -5.06
C ALA A 55 10.69 -4.19 -6.21
N THR A 56 9.90 -4.19 -7.27
CA THR A 56 9.93 -3.13 -8.29
C THR A 56 8.69 -2.26 -8.18
N VAL A 57 8.84 -0.99 -8.51
CA VAL A 57 7.75 -0.01 -8.49
C VAL A 57 7.70 0.69 -9.85
N SER A 58 6.51 0.91 -10.39
CA SER A 58 6.34 1.68 -11.62
C SER A 58 6.78 3.13 -11.42
N LYS A 59 7.64 3.63 -12.34
CA LYS A 59 8.12 5.02 -12.32
C LYS A 59 7.16 5.88 -13.14
N ALA A 60 6.43 6.76 -12.47
CA ALA A 60 5.50 7.67 -13.11
C ALA A 60 6.20 8.61 -14.13
N SER A 61 5.56 8.84 -15.25
CA SER A 61 5.91 9.90 -16.18
C SER A 61 5.12 11.17 -15.89
N GLN A 62 5.44 12.27 -16.54
CA GLN A 62 4.63 13.50 -16.44
C GLN A 62 3.16 13.23 -16.79
N LYS A 63 2.90 12.46 -17.85
CA LYS A 63 1.54 12.08 -18.24
C LYS A 63 0.77 11.34 -17.12
N ASP A 64 1.45 10.46 -16.39
CA ASP A 64 0.84 9.73 -15.28
C ASP A 64 0.52 10.66 -14.10
N VAL A 65 1.41 11.62 -13.81
CA VAL A 65 1.19 12.64 -12.79
C VAL A 65 -0.01 13.53 -13.16
N ASP A 66 -0.08 13.98 -14.40
CA ASP A 66 -1.20 14.80 -14.88
C ASP A 66 -2.53 14.04 -14.78
N LEU A 67 -2.53 12.75 -15.13
CA LEU A 67 -3.70 11.88 -14.98
C LEU A 67 -4.11 11.74 -13.50
N ALA A 68 -3.14 11.57 -12.60
CA ALA A 68 -3.41 11.46 -11.16
C ALA A 68 -4.03 12.76 -10.61
N VAL A 69 -3.47 13.91 -10.97
CA VAL A 69 -3.99 15.23 -10.57
C VAL A 69 -5.40 15.46 -11.14
N ALA A 70 -5.62 15.14 -12.41
CA ALA A 70 -6.95 15.27 -13.04
C ALA A 70 -7.98 14.38 -12.35
N SER A 71 -7.61 13.14 -12.01
CA SER A 71 -8.48 12.21 -11.27
C SER A 71 -8.84 12.73 -9.88
N ALA A 72 -7.84 13.24 -9.14
CA ALA A 72 -8.05 13.83 -7.81
C ALA A 72 -8.94 15.07 -7.89
N ARG A 73 -8.72 15.96 -8.86
CA ARG A 73 -9.53 17.16 -9.07
C ARG A 73 -10.99 16.82 -9.42
N LYS A 74 -11.17 15.80 -10.26
CA LYS A 74 -12.51 15.29 -10.59
C LYS A 74 -13.24 14.77 -9.35
N ALA A 75 -12.58 13.98 -8.51
CA ALA A 75 -13.15 13.46 -7.28
C ALA A 75 -13.51 14.58 -6.29
N TYR A 76 -12.64 15.58 -6.15
CA TYR A 76 -12.88 16.76 -5.35
C TYR A 76 -14.13 17.50 -5.81
N ASN A 77 -14.19 17.88 -7.09
CA ASN A 77 -15.30 18.66 -7.65
C ASN A 77 -16.63 17.93 -7.63
N LYS A 78 -16.59 16.61 -7.89
CA LYS A 78 -17.80 15.77 -7.99
C LYS A 78 -18.41 15.46 -6.62
N THR A 79 -17.59 15.14 -5.64
CA THR A 79 -18.07 14.55 -4.38
C THR A 79 -17.53 15.27 -3.14
N TRP A 80 -16.20 15.38 -3.01
CA TRP A 80 -15.58 15.77 -1.75
C TRP A 80 -15.88 17.20 -1.33
N SER A 81 -15.85 18.15 -2.28
CA SER A 81 -16.16 19.56 -1.99
C SER A 81 -17.61 19.79 -1.57
N LYS A 82 -18.53 18.93 -2.01
CA LYS A 82 -19.96 19.01 -1.71
C LYS A 82 -20.35 18.25 -0.44
N MET A 83 -19.45 17.43 0.08
CA MET A 83 -19.69 16.61 1.25
C MET A 83 -19.61 17.48 2.52
N PRO A 84 -20.60 17.39 3.44
CA PRO A 84 -20.55 18.08 4.71
C PRO A 84 -19.29 17.71 5.51
N ALA A 85 -18.73 18.66 6.27
CA ALA A 85 -17.51 18.45 7.06
C ALA A 85 -17.63 17.24 8.02
N LYS A 86 -18.79 17.04 8.62
CA LYS A 86 -19.08 15.88 9.48
C LYS A 86 -18.89 14.54 8.74
N GLU A 87 -19.36 14.45 7.51
CA GLU A 87 -19.20 13.23 6.70
C GLU A 87 -17.75 13.04 6.26
N ARG A 88 -17.05 14.10 5.83
CA ARG A 88 -15.61 14.02 5.54
C ARG A 88 -14.82 13.53 6.75
N GLY A 89 -15.16 14.01 7.94
CA GLY A 89 -14.53 13.57 9.20
C GLY A 89 -14.66 12.07 9.45
N LYS A 90 -15.78 11.46 9.11
CA LYS A 90 -15.98 10.00 9.24
C LYS A 90 -14.99 9.21 8.38
N TYR A 91 -14.72 9.65 7.15
CA TYR A 91 -13.73 8.99 6.27
C TYR A 91 -12.31 9.11 6.82
N ILE A 92 -11.94 10.30 7.31
CA ILE A 92 -10.61 10.51 7.91
C ILE A 92 -10.45 9.67 9.18
N PHE A 93 -11.48 9.62 10.03
CA PHE A 93 -11.47 8.79 11.23
C PHE A 93 -11.33 7.30 10.89
N ARG A 94 -12.06 6.81 9.88
CA ARG A 94 -11.96 5.43 9.41
C ARG A 94 -10.55 5.11 8.90
N LEU A 95 -9.92 6.03 8.15
CA LEU A 95 -8.54 5.88 7.70
C LEU A 95 -7.58 5.75 8.89
N ALA A 96 -7.72 6.60 9.91
CA ALA A 96 -6.91 6.53 11.12
C ALA A 96 -7.07 5.18 11.84
N ARG A 97 -8.29 4.66 11.93
CA ARG A 97 -8.55 3.33 12.52
C ARG A 97 -7.87 2.21 11.75
N LEU A 98 -7.94 2.23 10.43
CA LEU A 98 -7.26 1.23 9.58
C LEU A 98 -5.74 1.29 9.74
N LEU A 99 -5.16 2.47 9.87
CA LEU A 99 -3.73 2.63 10.17
C LEU A 99 -3.36 2.04 11.52
N GLN A 100 -4.18 2.27 12.56
CA GLN A 100 -3.96 1.68 13.89
C GLN A 100 -4.04 0.14 13.85
N GLU A 101 -5.03 -0.41 13.18
CA GLU A 101 -5.21 -1.87 13.04
C GLU A 101 -4.03 -2.54 12.33
N ARG A 102 -3.38 -1.82 11.42
CA ARG A 102 -2.24 -2.29 10.62
C ARG A 102 -0.91 -1.66 11.02
N ALA A 103 -0.82 -1.11 12.23
CA ALA A 103 0.34 -0.34 12.68
C ALA A 103 1.66 -1.14 12.57
N ARG A 104 1.66 -2.42 12.94
CA ARG A 104 2.85 -3.28 12.85
C ARG A 104 3.30 -3.48 11.40
N GLU A 105 2.36 -3.74 10.48
CA GLU A 105 2.65 -3.88 9.05
C GLU A 105 3.29 -2.62 8.49
N PHE A 106 2.72 -1.45 8.77
CA PHE A 106 3.28 -0.17 8.33
C PHE A 106 4.67 0.07 8.89
N SER A 107 4.88 -0.17 10.20
CA SER A 107 6.19 0.01 10.84
C SER A 107 7.28 -0.87 10.22
N VAL A 108 6.97 -2.13 9.92
CA VAL A 108 7.93 -3.05 9.30
C VAL A 108 8.26 -2.65 7.87
N ILE A 109 7.27 -2.18 7.10
CA ILE A 109 7.49 -1.75 5.71
C ILE A 109 8.29 -0.44 5.65
N GLU A 110 8.08 0.46 6.59
CA GLU A 110 8.79 1.75 6.69
C GLU A 110 10.27 1.57 7.04
N THR A 111 10.59 0.58 7.86
CA THR A 111 11.98 0.29 8.25
C THR A 111 12.80 -0.29 7.11
#